data_ad6e1b27a184acfd22d380c4d483c811
#
_entry.id   ad6e1b27a184acfd22d380c4d483c811
#
_cell.length_a   1.000
_cell.length_b   1.000
_cell.length_c   1.000
_cell.angle_alpha   90.00
_cell.angle_beta   90.00
_cell.angle_gamma   90.00
#
_symmetry.space_group_name_H-M   'P 1'
#
loop_
_entity.id
_entity.type
_entity.pdbx_description
1 polymer ?
#
loop_
_entity_poly.entity_id
_entity_poly.type
_entity_poly.pdbx_seq_one_letter_code
_entity_poly.pdbx_strand_id
1 'polypeptide(L)'
;GKIALNYFCRNCDIDITFVSDEELFCIGINERLVSIDCVLTCPRCGEVIPVWFLVESKSDIYSQAPDIRVLKRTERLTENVLLGRGKYDDFSELLEKADRAYRDELGAGAIVYLRKVLERITFQTAEAIDIETKNKNGKHRPFKEILVKVDKECSIIPKEFSENGYKLFSELSEIVHSNGDDELLGLKRYDALQRLVIGVLDNVKNNNEMMAAIGNLGWNEEGNAME
;
A
#
# COMPACT_ATOMS: atom_id res chain seq x y z
N GLY A 1 -25.25 -17.76 1.42
CA GLY A 1 -24.27 -17.18 2.36
C GLY A 1 -24.10 -15.70 2.11
N LYS A 2 -23.39 -14.99 2.99
CA LYS A 2 -23.07 -13.57 2.82
C LYS A 2 -21.56 -13.40 2.72
N ILE A 3 -21.14 -12.42 1.93
CA ILE A 3 -19.74 -11.99 1.85
C ILE A 3 -19.60 -10.69 2.65
N ALA A 4 -18.49 -10.57 3.39
CA ALA A 4 -18.16 -9.41 4.18
C ALA A 4 -16.68 -9.05 3.96
N LEU A 5 -16.37 -7.80 3.60
CA LEU A 5 -15.04 -7.30 3.37
C LEU A 5 -14.87 -5.92 4.02
N ASN A 6 -13.68 -5.65 4.52
CA ASN A 6 -13.36 -4.37 5.13
C ASN A 6 -12.83 -3.38 4.09
N TYR A 7 -13.40 -2.18 4.09
CA TYR A 7 -12.98 -1.04 3.28
C TYR A 7 -13.06 0.25 4.10
N PHE A 8 -12.29 1.23 3.71
CA PHE A 8 -12.47 2.59 4.23
C PHE A 8 -13.58 3.30 3.47
N CYS A 9 -14.63 3.69 4.16
CA CYS A 9 -15.74 4.46 3.61
C CYS A 9 -15.50 5.96 3.86
N ARG A 10 -15.22 6.75 2.82
CA ARG A 10 -15.02 8.21 2.92
C ARG A 10 -16.26 8.95 3.37
N ASN A 11 -17.46 8.48 2.99
CA ASN A 11 -18.73 9.09 3.42
C ASN A 11 -18.93 8.97 4.94
N CYS A 12 -18.42 7.90 5.54
CA CYS A 12 -18.52 7.64 6.98
C CYS A 12 -17.25 8.04 7.74
N ASP A 13 -16.15 8.29 7.03
CA ASP A 13 -14.80 8.56 7.53
C ASP A 13 -14.25 7.49 8.50
N ILE A 14 -14.56 6.21 8.21
CA ILE A 14 -14.12 5.07 9.02
C ILE A 14 -13.84 3.83 8.17
N ASP A 15 -12.98 2.93 8.70
CA ASP A 15 -12.91 1.55 8.25
C ASP A 15 -14.13 0.78 8.72
N ILE A 16 -14.86 0.17 7.80
CA ILE A 16 -16.11 -0.53 8.09
C ILE A 16 -16.24 -1.77 7.22
N THR A 17 -16.92 -2.79 7.75
CA THR A 17 -17.23 -4.01 7.01
C THR A 17 -18.41 -3.76 6.09
N PHE A 18 -18.19 -3.84 4.79
CA PHE A 18 -19.23 -3.88 3.76
C PHE A 18 -19.74 -5.31 3.65
N VAL A 19 -21.03 -5.49 3.51
CA VAL A 19 -21.70 -6.80 3.52
C VAL A 19 -22.59 -6.92 2.29
N SER A 20 -22.66 -8.14 1.72
CA SER A 20 -23.66 -8.43 0.69
C SER A 20 -25.06 -8.49 1.31
N ASP A 21 -26.00 -7.71 0.79
CA ASP A 21 -27.40 -7.67 1.28
C ASP A 21 -28.23 -8.79 0.68
N GLU A 22 -27.98 -9.13 -0.59
CA GLU A 22 -28.71 -10.10 -1.37
C GLU A 22 -28.03 -11.48 -1.41
N GLU A 23 -28.71 -12.46 -1.99
CA GLU A 23 -28.12 -13.75 -2.32
C GLU A 23 -27.04 -13.59 -3.37
N LEU A 24 -25.97 -14.38 -3.24
CA LEU A 24 -24.85 -14.34 -4.16
C LEU A 24 -25.25 -14.93 -5.51
N PHE A 25 -24.94 -14.24 -6.58
CA PHE A 25 -25.07 -14.78 -7.92
C PHE A 25 -23.87 -15.66 -8.25
N CYS A 26 -24.08 -16.97 -8.34
CA CYS A 26 -23.03 -17.96 -8.51
C CYS A 26 -23.18 -18.67 -9.85
N ILE A 27 -22.13 -18.70 -10.67
CA ILE A 27 -22.04 -19.46 -11.90
C ILE A 27 -21.04 -20.59 -11.70
N GLY A 28 -21.52 -21.83 -11.67
CA GLY A 28 -20.66 -23.00 -11.65
C GLY A 28 -19.95 -23.17 -12.98
N ILE A 29 -18.63 -23.21 -12.97
CA ILE A 29 -17.80 -23.48 -14.13
C ILE A 29 -17.57 -25.00 -14.25
N ASN A 30 -17.29 -25.64 -13.13
CA ASN A 30 -17.19 -27.09 -12.98
C ASN A 30 -17.40 -27.46 -11.50
N GLU A 31 -17.21 -28.72 -11.13
CA GLU A 31 -17.39 -29.24 -9.76
C GLU A 31 -16.49 -28.58 -8.71
N ARG A 32 -15.43 -27.89 -9.12
CA ARG A 32 -14.45 -27.26 -8.23
C ARG A 32 -14.35 -25.75 -8.37
N LEU A 33 -14.90 -25.18 -9.43
CA LEU A 33 -14.68 -23.79 -9.79
C LEU A 33 -16.00 -23.06 -9.97
N VAL A 34 -16.14 -21.94 -9.28
CA VAL A 34 -17.34 -21.08 -9.31
C VAL A 34 -16.94 -19.62 -9.46
N SER A 35 -17.65 -18.92 -10.34
CA SER A 35 -17.65 -17.46 -10.45
C SER A 35 -18.76 -16.90 -9.58
N ILE A 36 -18.47 -15.88 -8.77
CA ILE A 36 -19.41 -15.24 -7.87
C ILE A 36 -19.43 -13.74 -8.15
N ASP A 37 -20.59 -13.21 -8.45
CA ASP A 37 -20.83 -11.76 -8.54
C ASP A 37 -21.69 -11.33 -7.35
N CYS A 38 -21.33 -10.21 -6.72
CA CYS A 38 -22.11 -9.62 -5.65
C CYS A 38 -21.88 -8.11 -5.55
N VAL A 39 -22.79 -7.45 -4.86
CA VAL A 39 -22.64 -6.05 -4.45
C VAL A 39 -22.50 -6.03 -2.94
N LEU A 40 -21.48 -5.35 -2.45
CA LEU A 40 -21.27 -5.12 -1.03
C LEU A 40 -21.72 -3.70 -0.67
N THR A 41 -22.43 -3.57 0.44
CA THR A 41 -23.04 -2.32 0.88
C THR A 41 -22.46 -1.88 2.21
N CYS A 42 -22.14 -0.60 2.33
CA CYS A 42 -21.80 0.01 3.60
C CYS A 42 -23.04 0.04 4.50
N PRO A 43 -23.04 -0.60 5.68
CA PRO A 43 -24.22 -0.68 6.53
C PRO A 43 -24.61 0.67 7.15
N ARG A 44 -23.76 1.68 7.05
CA ARG A 44 -23.98 3.00 7.65
C ARG A 44 -24.51 4.04 6.67
N CYS A 45 -23.97 4.13 5.47
CA CYS A 45 -24.35 5.16 4.49
C CYS A 45 -24.96 4.62 3.20
N GLY A 46 -24.95 3.30 3.00
CA GLY A 46 -25.49 2.69 1.78
C GLY A 46 -24.54 2.74 0.57
N GLU A 47 -23.31 3.21 0.72
CA GLU A 47 -22.32 3.17 -0.37
C GLU A 47 -22.11 1.74 -0.85
N VAL A 48 -21.98 1.52 -2.16
CA VAL A 48 -21.95 0.20 -2.76
C VAL A 48 -20.67 -0.08 -3.54
N ILE A 49 -20.25 -1.35 -3.52
CA ILE A 49 -19.07 -1.84 -4.25
C ILE A 49 -19.45 -3.11 -4.99
N PRO A 50 -19.47 -3.13 -6.34
CA PRO A 50 -19.55 -4.36 -7.11
C PRO A 50 -18.26 -5.16 -6.97
N VAL A 51 -18.37 -6.43 -6.62
CA VAL A 51 -17.22 -7.33 -6.43
C VAL A 51 -17.46 -8.64 -7.17
N TRP A 52 -16.43 -9.08 -7.85
CA TRP A 52 -16.39 -10.37 -8.52
C TRP A 52 -15.32 -11.26 -7.90
N PHE A 53 -15.63 -12.56 -7.75
CA PHE A 53 -14.68 -13.58 -7.27
C PHE A 53 -14.65 -14.77 -8.21
N LEU A 54 -13.47 -15.32 -8.39
CA LEU A 54 -13.27 -16.68 -8.87
C LEU A 54 -12.80 -17.52 -7.70
N VAL A 55 -13.57 -18.55 -7.35
CA VAL A 55 -13.27 -19.42 -6.20
C VAL A 55 -13.11 -20.86 -6.63
N GLU A 56 -12.19 -21.55 -5.99
CA GLU A 56 -11.91 -22.98 -6.18
C GLU A 56 -12.14 -23.74 -4.87
N SER A 57 -12.65 -24.96 -4.96
CA SER A 57 -12.69 -25.91 -3.84
C SER A 57 -11.78 -27.10 -4.10
N LYS A 58 -11.14 -27.62 -3.06
CA LYS A 58 -10.36 -28.86 -3.14
C LYS A 58 -11.28 -30.10 -3.29
N SER A 59 -12.53 -29.97 -2.89
CA SER A 59 -13.58 -30.98 -2.99
C SER A 59 -14.72 -30.45 -3.86
N ASP A 60 -15.86 -31.14 -3.87
CA ASP A 60 -17.06 -30.64 -4.50
C ASP A 60 -17.52 -29.31 -3.85
N ILE A 61 -17.56 -28.26 -4.65
CA ILE A 61 -17.93 -26.91 -4.21
C ILE A 61 -19.41 -26.82 -3.80
N TYR A 62 -20.24 -27.77 -4.22
CA TYR A 62 -21.66 -27.84 -3.88
C TYR A 62 -21.93 -28.64 -2.60
N SER A 63 -20.88 -29.12 -1.93
CA SER A 63 -20.99 -29.74 -0.62
C SER A 63 -21.47 -28.75 0.46
N GLN A 64 -21.96 -29.26 1.59
CA GLN A 64 -22.50 -28.40 2.67
C GLN A 64 -21.50 -27.41 3.26
N ALA A 65 -20.21 -27.74 3.27
CA ALA A 65 -19.14 -26.89 3.80
C ALA A 65 -17.86 -27.08 2.98
N PRO A 66 -17.81 -26.52 1.75
CA PRO A 66 -16.65 -26.64 0.90
C PRO A 66 -15.48 -25.84 1.46
N ASP A 67 -14.26 -26.41 1.42
CA ASP A 67 -13.03 -25.68 1.69
C ASP A 67 -12.66 -24.86 0.44
N ILE A 68 -12.98 -23.57 0.45
CA ILE A 68 -12.83 -22.68 -0.69
C ILE A 68 -11.55 -21.85 -0.62
N ARG A 69 -10.92 -21.64 -1.76
CA ARG A 69 -9.82 -20.71 -1.99
C ARG A 69 -10.24 -19.67 -3.02
N VAL A 70 -10.05 -18.40 -2.70
CA VAL A 70 -10.22 -17.32 -3.68
C VAL A 70 -9.01 -17.33 -4.61
N LEU A 71 -9.23 -17.57 -5.90
CA LEU A 71 -8.20 -17.53 -6.95
C LEU A 71 -8.02 -16.12 -7.46
N LYS A 72 -9.12 -15.40 -7.68
CA LYS A 72 -9.11 -14.02 -8.15
C LYS A 72 -10.23 -13.23 -7.50
N ARG A 73 -9.98 -11.96 -7.24
CA ARG A 73 -10.98 -10.98 -6.78
C ARG A 73 -10.78 -9.70 -7.55
N THR A 74 -11.88 -9.13 -8.05
CA THR A 74 -11.88 -7.82 -8.70
C THR A 74 -13.04 -7.01 -8.16
N GLU A 75 -12.81 -5.77 -7.78
CA GLU A 75 -13.81 -4.82 -7.35
C GLU A 75 -13.68 -3.49 -8.08
N ARG A 76 -14.80 -2.80 -8.27
CA ARG A 76 -14.84 -1.40 -8.70
C ARG A 76 -15.13 -0.54 -7.48
N LEU A 77 -14.08 -0.03 -6.87
CA LEU A 77 -14.22 0.93 -5.78
C LEU A 77 -14.78 2.25 -6.32
N THR A 78 -15.75 2.80 -5.59
CA THR A 78 -16.24 4.14 -5.84
C THR A 78 -15.23 5.17 -5.33
N GLU A 79 -15.39 6.45 -5.70
CA GLU A 79 -14.55 7.54 -5.20
C GLU A 79 -14.62 7.68 -3.66
N ASN A 80 -15.71 7.19 -3.07
CA ASN A 80 -15.98 7.26 -1.64
C ASN A 80 -15.44 6.08 -0.84
N VAL A 81 -14.82 5.10 -1.49
CA VAL A 81 -14.34 3.88 -0.85
C VAL A 81 -12.89 3.61 -1.23
N LEU A 82 -12.08 3.25 -0.24
CA LEU A 82 -10.68 2.91 -0.42
C LEU A 82 -10.36 1.52 0.14
N LEU A 83 -9.39 0.85 -0.47
CA LEU A 83 -8.78 -0.35 0.09
C LEU A 83 -7.77 0.07 1.16
N GLY A 84 -8.01 -0.35 2.41
CA GLY A 84 -6.99 -0.25 3.46
C GLY A 84 -6.42 1.14 3.70
N ARG A 85 -7.30 2.14 3.82
CA ARG A 85 -6.89 3.50 4.13
C ARG A 85 -6.55 3.73 5.60
N GLY A 86 -6.42 4.88 5.92
CA GLY A 86 -6.51 5.48 7.24
C GLY A 86 -5.14 5.79 7.81
N LYS A 87 -4.20 4.89 7.70
CA LYS A 87 -2.89 5.06 8.33
C LYS A 87 -1.91 5.91 7.52
N TYR A 88 -2.08 5.96 6.19
CA TYR A 88 -1.08 6.52 5.27
C TYR A 88 -1.55 7.71 4.45
N ASP A 89 -2.69 8.29 4.76
CA ASP A 89 -3.24 9.52 4.17
C ASP A 89 -2.98 9.64 2.65
N ASP A 90 -2.15 10.58 2.24
CA ASP A 90 -1.80 10.86 0.84
C ASP A 90 -1.13 9.71 0.09
N PHE A 91 -0.59 8.71 0.79
CA PHE A 91 0.04 7.53 0.19
C PHE A 91 -0.95 6.41 -0.05
N SER A 92 -2.13 6.46 0.59
CA SER A 92 -3.16 5.41 0.50
C SER A 92 -3.57 5.14 -0.94
N GLU A 93 -3.71 6.19 -1.77
CA GLU A 93 -4.06 6.04 -3.18
C GLU A 93 -2.98 5.31 -3.99
N LEU A 94 -1.71 5.59 -3.73
CA LEU A 94 -0.59 4.92 -4.42
C LEU A 94 -0.46 3.46 -4.00
N LEU A 95 -0.63 3.17 -2.71
CA LEU A 95 -0.62 1.80 -2.18
C LEU A 95 -1.81 1.00 -2.75
N GLU A 96 -2.99 1.60 -2.81
CA GLU A 96 -4.17 0.98 -3.42
C GLU A 96 -3.94 0.66 -4.92
N LYS A 97 -3.32 1.59 -5.68
CA LYS A 97 -2.97 1.34 -7.08
C LYS A 97 -1.94 0.22 -7.22
N ALA A 98 -0.98 0.11 -6.29
CA ALA A 98 -0.03 -0.98 -6.25
C ALA A 98 -0.73 -2.32 -6.01
N ASP A 99 -1.61 -2.40 -5.00
CA ASP A 99 -2.38 -3.61 -4.67
C ASP A 99 -3.30 -4.03 -5.83
N ARG A 100 -3.92 -3.06 -6.51
CA ARG A 100 -4.78 -3.31 -7.65
C ARG A 100 -3.98 -3.89 -8.82
N ALA A 101 -2.85 -3.26 -9.16
CA ALA A 101 -1.97 -3.75 -10.21
C ALA A 101 -1.46 -5.17 -9.89
N TYR A 102 -1.08 -5.44 -8.65
CA TYR A 102 -0.66 -6.77 -8.19
C TYR A 102 -1.75 -7.83 -8.38
N ARG A 103 -3.01 -7.52 -8.00
CA ARG A 103 -4.15 -8.43 -8.19
C ARG A 103 -4.50 -8.67 -9.65
N ASP A 104 -4.24 -7.68 -10.51
CA ASP A 104 -4.42 -7.79 -11.96
C ASP A 104 -3.22 -8.45 -12.66
N GLU A 105 -2.28 -9.03 -11.87
CA GLU A 105 -1.08 -9.73 -12.35
C GLU A 105 -0.09 -8.80 -13.10
N LEU A 106 -0.19 -7.48 -12.86
CA LEU A 106 0.70 -6.46 -13.41
C LEU A 106 1.84 -6.17 -12.41
N GLY A 107 2.76 -7.11 -12.26
CA GLY A 107 3.81 -7.06 -11.24
C GLY A 107 4.73 -5.86 -11.38
N ALA A 108 5.23 -5.56 -12.58
CA ALA A 108 6.04 -4.38 -12.84
C ALA A 108 5.27 -3.09 -12.54
N GLY A 109 3.99 -3.02 -12.94
CA GLY A 109 3.10 -1.91 -12.64
C GLY A 109 2.92 -1.68 -11.13
N ALA A 110 2.74 -2.76 -10.36
CA ALA A 110 2.65 -2.70 -8.91
C ALA A 110 3.92 -2.12 -8.27
N ILE A 111 5.10 -2.56 -8.74
CA ILE A 111 6.39 -2.06 -8.26
C ILE A 111 6.62 -0.59 -8.60
N VAL A 112 6.15 -0.11 -9.76
CA VAL A 112 6.20 1.33 -10.12
C VAL A 112 5.46 2.18 -9.08
N TYR A 113 4.30 1.74 -8.60
CA TYR A 113 3.57 2.47 -7.57
C TYR A 113 4.27 2.45 -6.21
N LEU A 114 4.84 1.32 -5.79
CA LEU A 114 5.66 1.24 -4.57
C LEU A 114 6.88 2.16 -4.64
N ARG A 115 7.56 2.20 -5.79
CA ARG A 115 8.67 3.12 -6.02
C ARG A 115 8.23 4.58 -5.89
N LYS A 116 7.07 4.95 -6.46
CA LYS A 116 6.50 6.31 -6.32
C LYS A 116 6.20 6.68 -4.86
N VAL A 117 5.75 5.72 -4.05
CA VAL A 117 5.57 5.93 -2.60
C VAL A 117 6.90 6.30 -1.95
N LEU A 118 7.95 5.50 -2.18
CA LEU A 118 9.29 5.76 -1.62
C LEU A 118 9.86 7.10 -2.10
N GLU A 119 9.72 7.42 -3.38
CA GLU A 119 10.17 8.69 -3.93
C GLU A 119 9.42 9.87 -3.28
N ARG A 120 8.10 9.79 -3.18
CA ARG A 120 7.26 10.86 -2.64
C ARG A 120 7.56 11.14 -1.17
N ILE A 121 7.64 10.10 -0.31
CA ILE A 121 7.96 10.32 1.10
C ILE A 121 9.36 10.92 1.28
N THR A 122 10.34 10.48 0.48
CA THR A 122 11.70 11.05 0.51
C THR A 122 11.71 12.52 0.12
N PHE A 123 10.98 12.91 -0.95
CA PHE A 123 10.90 14.32 -1.37
C PHE A 123 10.14 15.17 -0.36
N GLN A 124 9.03 14.71 0.19
CA GLN A 124 8.29 15.43 1.22
C GLN A 124 9.15 15.66 2.48
N THR A 125 9.90 14.64 2.90
CA THR A 125 10.83 14.81 4.03
C THR A 125 11.97 15.78 3.68
N ALA A 126 12.54 15.70 2.46
CA ALA A 126 13.56 16.63 2.01
C ALA A 126 13.09 18.10 2.04
N GLU A 127 11.86 18.36 1.58
CA GLU A 127 11.23 19.68 1.61
C GLU A 127 11.02 20.17 3.05
N ALA A 128 10.60 19.28 3.94
CA ALA A 128 10.34 19.62 5.35
C ALA A 128 11.61 20.01 6.13
N ILE A 129 12.80 19.59 5.68
CA ILE A 129 14.11 19.91 6.31
C ILE A 129 15.01 20.75 5.41
N ASP A 130 14.44 21.45 4.42
CA ASP A 130 15.12 22.35 3.52
C ASP A 130 16.31 21.74 2.74
N ILE A 131 16.27 20.43 2.46
CA ILE A 131 17.27 19.80 1.59
C ILE A 131 16.99 20.15 0.13
N GLU A 132 17.97 20.76 -0.54
CA GLU A 132 17.91 21.05 -1.97
C GLU A 132 17.76 19.77 -2.81
N THR A 133 16.60 19.59 -3.43
CA THR A 133 16.31 18.48 -4.35
C THR A 133 16.67 18.76 -5.80
N LYS A 134 16.98 20.04 -6.13
CA LYS A 134 17.38 20.49 -7.47
C LYS A 134 18.82 20.97 -7.47
N ASN A 135 19.49 20.86 -8.60
CA ASN A 135 20.79 21.45 -8.83
C ASN A 135 20.65 22.93 -9.27
N LYS A 136 21.79 23.66 -9.39
CA LYS A 136 21.80 25.05 -9.81
C LYS A 136 21.15 25.33 -11.18
N ASN A 137 20.98 24.30 -12.00
CA ASN A 137 20.34 24.36 -13.31
C ASN A 137 18.83 24.01 -13.27
N GLY A 138 18.24 23.90 -12.11
CA GLY A 138 16.83 23.56 -11.92
C GLY A 138 16.47 22.09 -12.18
N LYS A 139 17.44 21.23 -12.54
CA LYS A 139 17.21 19.78 -12.72
C LYS A 139 17.24 19.06 -11.37
N HIS A 140 16.39 18.08 -11.21
CA HIS A 140 16.42 17.23 -10.02
C HIS A 140 17.76 16.50 -9.90
N ARG A 141 18.27 16.42 -8.67
CA ARG A 141 19.42 15.57 -8.33
C ARG A 141 19.04 14.10 -8.47
N PRO A 142 20.00 13.19 -8.67
CA PRO A 142 19.73 11.75 -8.65
C PRO A 142 19.02 11.36 -7.35
N PHE A 143 17.94 10.59 -7.45
CA PHE A 143 17.11 10.22 -6.29
C PHE A 143 17.94 9.58 -5.17
N LYS A 144 18.87 8.70 -5.51
CA LYS A 144 19.76 8.04 -4.53
C LYS A 144 20.55 9.04 -3.68
N GLU A 145 21.02 10.15 -4.25
CA GLU A 145 21.73 11.19 -3.49
C GLU A 145 20.80 11.90 -2.51
N ILE A 146 19.57 12.17 -2.92
CA ILE A 146 18.56 12.79 -2.06
C ILE A 146 18.18 11.84 -0.93
N LEU A 147 17.91 10.58 -1.24
CA LEU A 147 17.58 9.54 -0.25
C LEU A 147 18.66 9.42 0.82
N VAL A 148 19.95 9.35 0.42
CA VAL A 148 21.08 9.25 1.37
C VAL A 148 21.18 10.48 2.26
N LYS A 149 20.97 11.69 1.72
CA LYS A 149 21.01 12.92 2.51
C LYS A 149 19.87 12.99 3.51
N VAL A 150 18.64 12.73 3.05
CA VAL A 150 17.45 12.73 3.90
C VAL A 150 17.56 11.69 5.00
N ASP A 151 18.02 10.49 4.66
CA ASP A 151 18.18 9.42 5.64
C ASP A 151 19.24 9.77 6.70
N LYS A 152 20.32 10.41 6.31
CA LYS A 152 21.36 10.86 7.25
C LYS A 152 20.84 11.86 8.28
N GLU A 153 19.96 12.78 7.87
CA GLU A 153 19.43 13.83 8.74
C GLU A 153 18.19 13.35 9.54
N CYS A 154 17.31 12.56 8.92
CA CYS A 154 16.01 12.19 9.49
C CYS A 154 15.84 10.70 9.78
N SER A 155 16.83 9.84 9.42
CA SER A 155 16.74 8.39 9.66
C SER A 155 15.44 7.80 9.11
N ILE A 156 15.08 8.12 7.86
CA ILE A 156 13.82 7.65 7.26
C ILE A 156 13.83 6.14 6.97
N ILE A 157 15.02 5.57 6.76
CA ILE A 157 15.20 4.13 6.60
C ILE A 157 15.20 3.48 7.99
N PRO A 158 14.31 2.51 8.27
CA PRO A 158 14.30 1.80 9.53
C PRO A 158 15.66 1.17 9.84
N LYS A 159 16.09 1.23 11.09
CA LYS A 159 17.39 0.65 11.53
C LYS A 159 17.45 -0.87 11.30
N GLU A 160 16.31 -1.52 11.30
CA GLU A 160 16.16 -2.95 11.02
C GLU A 160 16.55 -3.34 9.59
N PHE A 161 16.51 -2.38 8.66
CA PHE A 161 16.98 -2.60 7.28
C PHE A 161 18.51 -2.64 7.21
N SER A 162 19.20 -2.12 8.23
CA SER A 162 20.65 -2.16 8.35
C SER A 162 21.35 -1.63 7.09
N GLU A 163 22.48 -2.25 6.72
CA GLU A 163 23.26 -1.87 5.52
C GLU A 163 22.52 -2.07 4.20
N ASN A 164 21.38 -2.76 4.21
CA ASN A 164 20.59 -3.06 3.04
C ASN A 164 19.49 -2.03 2.73
N GLY A 165 19.29 -1.00 3.57
CA GLY A 165 18.20 -0.02 3.40
C GLY A 165 18.18 0.64 2.02
N TYR A 166 19.34 1.01 1.51
CA TYR A 166 19.44 1.63 0.18
C TYR A 166 19.24 0.64 -0.98
N LYS A 167 19.31 -0.67 -0.73
CA LYS A 167 18.99 -1.69 -1.73
C LYS A 167 17.52 -1.69 -2.09
N LEU A 168 16.62 -1.27 -1.18
CA LEU A 168 15.20 -1.18 -1.47
C LEU A 168 14.94 -0.37 -2.73
N PHE A 169 15.55 0.81 -2.87
CA PHE A 169 15.39 1.62 -4.08
C PHE A 169 15.98 0.93 -5.32
N SER A 170 17.14 0.27 -5.17
CA SER A 170 17.78 -0.44 -6.28
C SER A 170 16.90 -1.61 -6.76
N GLU A 171 16.34 -2.39 -5.85
CA GLU A 171 15.42 -3.50 -6.17
C GLU A 171 14.15 -3.02 -6.88
N LEU A 172 13.52 -1.93 -6.36
CA LEU A 172 12.36 -1.32 -7.02
C LEU A 172 12.70 -0.77 -8.41
N SER A 173 13.92 -0.26 -8.61
CA SER A 173 14.37 0.29 -9.88
C SER A 173 14.74 -0.79 -10.89
N GLU A 174 15.37 -1.87 -10.44
CA GLU A 174 15.78 -2.99 -11.28
C GLU A 174 14.57 -3.63 -11.96
N ILE A 175 13.51 -3.91 -11.20
CA ILE A 175 12.28 -4.50 -11.73
C ILE A 175 11.63 -3.60 -12.78
N VAL A 176 11.65 -2.28 -12.59
CA VAL A 176 11.05 -1.31 -13.51
C VAL A 176 11.83 -1.14 -14.81
N HIS A 177 13.14 -1.43 -14.80
CA HIS A 177 14.05 -1.17 -15.92
C HIS A 177 14.64 -2.44 -16.54
N SER A 178 14.23 -3.63 -16.07
CA SER A 178 14.72 -4.88 -16.64
C SER A 178 14.11 -5.13 -18.03
N ASN A 179 14.83 -5.83 -18.88
CA ASN A 179 14.44 -6.08 -20.28
C ASN A 179 13.80 -7.48 -20.47
N GLY A 180 13.16 -8.04 -19.46
CA GLY A 180 12.69 -9.43 -19.49
C GLY A 180 11.44 -9.66 -18.64
N ASP A 181 11.41 -10.74 -17.87
CA ASP A 181 10.24 -11.22 -17.09
C ASP A 181 9.88 -10.31 -15.87
N ASP A 182 9.73 -9.02 -16.11
CA ASP A 182 9.51 -7.99 -15.09
C ASP A 182 8.21 -8.21 -14.32
N GLU A 183 7.18 -8.70 -15.03
CA GLU A 183 5.88 -8.99 -14.43
C GLU A 183 5.99 -10.13 -13.41
N LEU A 184 6.58 -11.26 -13.78
CA LEU A 184 6.75 -12.40 -12.88
C LEU A 184 7.66 -12.07 -11.68
N LEU A 185 8.74 -11.34 -11.94
CA LEU A 185 9.66 -10.92 -10.88
C LEU A 185 8.99 -9.94 -9.93
N GLY A 186 8.22 -8.97 -10.48
CA GLY A 186 7.43 -8.03 -9.72
C GLY A 186 6.42 -8.74 -8.83
N LEU A 187 5.64 -9.67 -9.38
CA LEU A 187 4.67 -10.46 -8.61
C LEU A 187 5.34 -11.26 -7.49
N LYS A 188 6.46 -11.92 -7.77
CA LYS A 188 7.17 -12.72 -6.77
C LYS A 188 7.72 -11.89 -5.61
N ARG A 189 8.14 -10.65 -5.84
CA ARG A 189 8.77 -9.79 -4.84
C ARG A 189 7.81 -8.79 -4.20
N TYR A 190 6.59 -8.64 -4.72
CA TYR A 190 5.65 -7.59 -4.34
C TYR A 190 5.42 -7.52 -2.83
N ASP A 191 5.00 -8.60 -2.19
CA ASP A 191 4.65 -8.61 -0.76
C ASP A 191 5.82 -8.19 0.13
N ALA A 192 7.03 -8.63 -0.20
CA ALA A 192 8.23 -8.27 0.54
C ALA A 192 8.57 -6.78 0.36
N LEU A 193 8.56 -6.29 -0.88
CA LEU A 193 8.87 -4.89 -1.20
C LEU A 193 7.81 -3.94 -0.64
N GLN A 194 6.53 -4.30 -0.70
CA GLN A 194 5.44 -3.54 -0.11
C GLN A 194 5.64 -3.37 1.40
N ARG A 195 5.94 -4.46 2.13
CA ARG A 195 6.20 -4.40 3.58
C ARG A 195 7.38 -3.49 3.91
N LEU A 196 8.44 -3.50 3.10
CA LEU A 196 9.59 -2.63 3.30
C LEU A 196 9.24 -1.15 3.03
N VAL A 197 8.49 -0.85 1.96
CA VAL A 197 8.02 0.52 1.67
C VAL A 197 7.10 1.02 2.79
N ILE A 198 6.18 0.20 3.27
CA ILE A 198 5.32 0.51 4.41
C ILE A 198 6.15 0.75 5.66
N GLY A 199 7.20 -0.05 5.89
CA GLY A 199 8.13 0.15 7.00
C GLY A 199 8.80 1.52 6.99
N VAL A 200 9.16 2.05 5.81
CA VAL A 200 9.67 3.43 5.67
C VAL A 200 8.60 4.46 6.03
N LEU A 201 7.36 4.30 5.54
CA LEU A 201 6.26 5.20 5.89
C LEU A 201 5.99 5.23 7.38
N ASP A 202 5.92 4.06 8.01
CA ASP A 202 5.69 3.93 9.46
C ASP A 202 6.83 4.57 10.26
N ASN A 203 8.08 4.38 9.82
CA ASN A 203 9.24 4.97 10.50
C ASN A 203 9.22 6.50 10.44
N VAL A 204 8.94 7.10 9.27
CA VAL A 204 8.82 8.55 9.14
C VAL A 204 7.68 9.09 10.00
N LYS A 205 6.52 8.45 10.00
CA LYS A 205 5.38 8.84 10.82
C LYS A 205 5.73 8.80 12.30
N ASN A 206 6.29 7.70 12.78
CA ASN A 206 6.69 7.54 14.18
C ASN A 206 7.74 8.58 14.60
N ASN A 207 8.73 8.87 13.74
CA ASN A 207 9.73 9.90 14.01
C ASN A 207 9.09 11.28 14.17
N ASN A 208 8.16 11.64 13.28
CA ASN A 208 7.43 12.91 13.36
C ASN A 208 6.57 13.02 14.62
N GLU A 209 5.87 11.96 15.00
CA GLU A 209 5.07 11.91 16.23
C GLU A 209 5.94 12.06 17.48
N MET A 210 7.11 11.40 17.51
CA MET A 210 8.07 11.54 18.62
C MET A 210 8.64 12.95 18.70
N MET A 211 9.04 13.55 17.57
CA MET A 211 9.56 14.92 17.55
C MET A 211 8.50 15.93 18.02
N ALA A 212 7.25 15.76 17.62
CA ALA A 212 6.14 16.58 18.11
C ALA A 212 5.93 16.42 19.63
N ALA A 213 6.01 15.20 20.15
CA ALA A 213 5.90 14.93 21.58
C ALA A 213 7.03 15.58 22.39
N ILE A 214 8.28 15.46 21.90
CA ILE A 214 9.46 16.11 22.51
C ILE A 214 9.29 17.64 22.54
N GLY A 215 8.84 18.23 21.41
CA GLY A 215 8.56 19.65 21.32
C GLY A 215 7.49 20.11 22.31
N ASN A 216 6.41 19.35 22.45
CA ASN A 216 5.34 19.64 23.41
C ASN A 216 5.79 19.57 24.88
N LEU A 217 6.84 18.80 25.18
CA LEU A 217 7.44 18.71 26.50
C LEU A 217 8.52 19.78 26.76
N GLY A 218 8.87 20.58 25.73
CA GLY A 218 9.91 21.62 25.83
C GLY A 218 11.35 21.08 25.90
N TRP A 219 11.57 19.80 25.68
CA TRP A 219 12.91 19.16 25.82
C TRP A 219 13.92 19.62 24.76
N ASN A 220 13.46 20.24 23.68
CA ASN A 220 14.32 20.82 22.65
C ASN A 220 15.08 22.10 23.11
N GLU A 221 14.62 22.76 24.17
CA GLU A 221 15.19 24.02 24.68
C GLU A 221 16.27 23.78 25.75
N GLU A 222 16.36 22.61 26.36
CA GLU A 222 17.32 22.31 27.44
C GLU A 222 18.75 22.01 26.95
N GLY A 223 18.96 21.82 25.64
CA GLY A 223 20.27 21.54 25.04
C GLY A 223 21.22 22.73 24.99
N ASN A 224 20.76 23.98 25.18
CA ASN A 224 21.57 25.19 25.07
C ASN A 224 21.90 25.89 26.42
N ALA A 225 21.59 25.24 27.55
CA ALA A 225 21.79 25.84 28.86
C ALA A 225 22.95 25.24 29.68
N MET A 226 23.81 24.43 29.03
CA MET A 226 25.04 23.89 29.64
C MET A 226 26.25 24.18 28.72
N GLU A 227 26.66 25.40 28.60
CA GLU A 227 28.03 25.87 28.35
C GLU A 227 28.38 27.01 29.29
#